data_d54307d9a07770c815f21d65d4bf31a8
#
_entry.id   d54307d9a07770c815f21d65d4bf31a8
#
_cell.length_a   1.000
_cell.length_b   1.000
_cell.length_c   1.000
_cell.angle_alpha   90.00
_cell.angle_beta   90.00
_cell.angle_gamma   90.00
#
_symmetry.space_group_name_H-M   'P 1'
#
loop_
_entity.id
_entity.type
_entity.pdbx_description
1 polymer ?
#
loop_
_entity_poly.entity_id
_entity_poly.type
_entity_poly.pdbx_seq_one_letter_code
_entity_poly.pdbx_strand_id
1 'polypeptide(L)'
;MSDPISRPDGGYAFLEGGENPFSLGVACLPGYALTRVHFRKPPPLAEGLAQAAAHIKAQARPLAAIAACELRSSAQMSSADFTAFNGRYVEMLRANGFPAEAPFPLARSNVGVFIDPPPAHTLYAFTYTIVAPGAAGGRDYLISGMPDSINGPVRMRIADGDPSPAGTEKKAAHVFDGLRDRVRDLGGAWSDITGIQSYTARAIEPVVKLLSRYGLSHVGLQAHPALPPVLLSEFEADVRAVSVERVI
;
A
#
# COMPACT_ATOMS: atom_id res chain seq x y z
N MET A 1 3.05 12.63 15.13
CA MET A 1 3.65 11.40 14.56
C MET A 1 5.16 11.57 14.54
N SER A 2 5.92 10.48 14.47
CA SER A 2 7.39 10.52 14.40
C SER A 2 7.85 10.98 13.00
N ASP A 3 9.05 11.59 12.94
CA ASP A 3 9.67 11.96 11.67
C ASP A 3 9.95 10.71 10.81
N PRO A 4 9.94 10.84 9.47
CA PRO A 4 10.27 9.73 8.59
C PRO A 4 11.69 9.21 8.81
N ILE A 5 11.84 7.89 8.88
CA ILE A 5 13.13 7.22 9.05
C ILE A 5 13.82 7.09 7.68
N SER A 6 15.01 7.64 7.56
CA SER A 6 15.77 7.63 6.30
C SER A 6 16.42 6.27 6.03
N ARG A 7 16.35 5.80 4.77
CA ARG A 7 17.00 4.60 4.23
C ARG A 7 17.83 4.96 2.99
N PRO A 8 19.03 5.54 3.17
CA PRO A 8 19.86 5.97 2.04
C PRO A 8 20.29 4.83 1.11
N ASP A 9 20.49 3.63 1.65
CA ASP A 9 20.79 2.40 0.92
C ASP A 9 19.67 1.98 -0.02
N GLY A 10 18.41 2.28 0.35
CA GLY A 10 17.22 2.09 -0.46
C GLY A 10 16.85 3.29 -1.34
N GLY A 11 17.34 4.49 -1.03
CA GLY A 11 16.96 5.73 -1.71
C GLY A 11 15.60 6.29 -1.31
N TYR A 12 15.09 5.95 -0.13
CA TYR A 12 13.79 6.43 0.39
C TYR A 12 13.82 6.67 1.90
N ALA A 13 12.78 7.34 2.39
CA ALA A 13 12.43 7.41 3.81
C ALA A 13 11.04 6.81 4.02
N PHE A 14 10.73 6.39 5.25
CA PHE A 14 9.45 5.74 5.56
C PHE A 14 8.88 6.19 6.91
N LEU A 15 7.56 6.11 7.06
CA LEU A 15 6.86 6.30 8.33
C LEU A 15 6.75 4.97 9.06
N GLU A 16 7.16 4.92 10.30
CA GLU A 16 7.02 3.74 11.15
C GLU A 16 5.55 3.42 11.43
N GLY A 17 5.20 2.15 11.38
CA GLY A 17 3.82 1.67 11.52
C GLY A 17 3.29 1.59 12.97
N GLY A 18 4.12 1.81 13.96
CA GLY A 18 3.74 1.67 15.37
C GLY A 18 3.34 0.22 15.71
N GLU A 19 2.08 0.01 16.12
CA GLU A 19 1.56 -1.34 16.39
C GLU A 19 1.45 -2.22 15.11
N ASN A 20 1.34 -1.60 13.95
CA ASN A 20 1.49 -2.31 12.68
C ASN A 20 2.99 -2.45 12.39
N PRO A 21 3.52 -3.67 12.22
CA PRO A 21 4.95 -3.84 11.99
C PRO A 21 5.45 -3.22 10.69
N PHE A 22 4.58 -2.99 9.71
CA PHE A 22 4.94 -2.46 8.39
C PHE A 22 4.81 -0.94 8.33
N SER A 23 5.62 -0.32 7.46
CA SER A 23 5.59 1.11 7.21
C SER A 23 4.19 1.62 6.84
N LEU A 24 3.84 2.82 7.28
CA LEU A 24 2.61 3.51 6.89
C LEU A 24 2.71 4.11 5.48
N GLY A 25 3.92 4.28 4.97
CA GLY A 25 4.20 4.80 3.64
C GLY A 25 5.67 5.13 3.47
N VAL A 26 6.08 5.32 2.22
CA VAL A 26 7.45 5.62 1.81
C VAL A 26 7.48 6.82 0.89
N ALA A 27 8.58 7.59 0.93
CA ALA A 27 8.84 8.68 -0.02
C ALA A 27 10.30 8.69 -0.46
N CYS A 28 10.56 9.01 -1.72
CA CYS A 28 11.91 9.06 -2.26
C CYS A 28 12.79 10.09 -1.53
N LEU A 29 14.07 9.76 -1.40
CA LEU A 29 15.10 10.75 -1.10
C LEU A 29 15.45 11.54 -2.38
N PRO A 30 16.03 12.75 -2.26
CA PRO A 30 16.52 13.51 -3.42
C PRO A 30 17.41 12.67 -4.33
N GLY A 31 17.21 12.78 -5.64
CA GLY A 31 17.95 12.01 -6.64
C GLY A 31 17.39 10.61 -6.94
N TYR A 32 16.23 10.28 -6.37
CA TYR A 32 15.53 9.02 -6.62
C TYR A 32 14.07 9.27 -7.06
N ALA A 33 13.53 8.29 -7.79
CA ALA A 33 12.11 8.20 -8.14
C ALA A 33 11.58 6.79 -7.88
N LEU A 34 10.27 6.63 -7.76
CA LEU A 34 9.62 5.32 -7.62
C LEU A 34 9.25 4.74 -8.99
N THR A 35 9.50 3.45 -9.15
CA THR A 35 8.95 2.64 -10.23
C THR A 35 8.04 1.58 -9.64
N ARG A 36 6.76 1.61 -9.98
CA ARG A 36 5.80 0.56 -9.65
C ARG A 36 5.74 -0.46 -10.77
N VAL A 37 5.90 -1.72 -10.43
CA VAL A 37 5.83 -2.85 -11.37
C VAL A 37 4.68 -3.74 -10.97
N HIS A 38 3.74 -3.95 -11.88
CA HIS A 38 2.58 -4.78 -11.64
C HIS A 38 2.62 -6.00 -12.57
N PHE A 39 2.32 -7.17 -12.03
CA PHE A 39 2.31 -8.40 -12.80
C PHE A 39 1.04 -8.52 -13.65
N ARG A 40 1.18 -8.85 -14.93
CA ARG A 40 0.05 -9.16 -15.82
C ARG A 40 -0.77 -10.34 -15.27
N LYS A 41 -0.07 -11.34 -14.72
CA LYS A 41 -0.66 -12.46 -13.98
C LYS A 41 0.05 -12.55 -12.63
N PRO A 42 -0.58 -12.10 -11.54
CA PRO A 42 0.05 -12.12 -10.22
C PRO A 42 0.48 -13.54 -9.82
N PRO A 43 1.78 -13.80 -9.63
CA PRO A 43 2.28 -15.10 -9.23
C PRO A 43 2.00 -15.38 -7.74
N PRO A 44 2.09 -16.64 -7.30
CA PRO A 44 2.12 -16.99 -5.88
C PRO A 44 3.17 -16.15 -5.14
N LEU A 45 2.88 -15.75 -3.91
CA LEU A 45 3.64 -14.72 -3.19
C LEU A 45 5.15 -15.01 -3.12
N ALA A 46 5.55 -16.24 -2.80
CA ALA A 46 6.96 -16.60 -2.70
C ALA A 46 7.68 -16.49 -4.06
N GLU A 47 7.05 -16.94 -5.14
CA GLU A 47 7.55 -16.81 -6.50
C GLU A 47 7.61 -15.34 -6.93
N GLY A 48 6.56 -14.56 -6.63
CA GLY A 48 6.50 -13.14 -6.94
C GLY A 48 7.61 -12.33 -6.26
N LEU A 49 7.91 -12.64 -5.00
CA LEU A 49 9.04 -12.00 -4.30
C LEU A 49 10.39 -12.37 -4.93
N ALA A 50 10.57 -13.62 -5.35
CA ALA A 50 11.79 -14.02 -6.06
C ALA A 50 11.92 -13.30 -7.42
N GLN A 51 10.81 -13.19 -8.18
CA GLN A 51 10.79 -12.44 -9.45
C GLN A 51 11.06 -10.95 -9.23
N ALA A 52 10.48 -10.33 -8.17
CA ALA A 52 10.76 -8.95 -7.81
C ALA A 52 12.25 -8.72 -7.48
N ALA A 53 12.86 -9.64 -6.71
CA ALA A 53 14.29 -9.58 -6.39
C ALA A 53 15.16 -9.68 -7.65
N ALA A 54 14.84 -10.59 -8.56
CA ALA A 54 15.54 -10.74 -9.84
C ALA A 54 15.37 -9.48 -10.71
N HIS A 55 14.17 -8.93 -10.78
CA HIS A 55 13.88 -7.70 -11.54
C HIS A 55 14.70 -6.50 -11.00
N ILE A 56 14.71 -6.27 -9.69
CA ILE A 56 15.46 -5.17 -9.07
C ILE A 56 16.95 -5.29 -9.35
N LYS A 57 17.52 -6.51 -9.23
CA LYS A 57 18.92 -6.79 -9.57
C LYS A 57 19.22 -6.52 -11.06
N ALA A 58 18.32 -6.91 -11.97
CA ALA A 58 18.45 -6.66 -13.40
C ALA A 58 18.43 -5.16 -13.76
N GLN A 59 17.86 -4.32 -12.89
CA GLN A 59 17.92 -2.85 -13.00
C GLN A 59 19.16 -2.24 -12.32
N ALA A 60 20.16 -3.06 -11.98
CA ALA A 60 21.36 -2.65 -11.26
C ALA A 60 21.06 -1.90 -9.93
N ARG A 61 19.96 -2.27 -9.26
CA ARG A 61 19.61 -1.71 -7.96
C ARG A 61 19.85 -2.73 -6.83
N PRO A 62 20.26 -2.28 -5.64
CA PRO A 62 20.34 -3.14 -4.48
C PRO A 62 18.94 -3.60 -4.05
N LEU A 63 18.83 -4.74 -3.38
CA LEU A 63 17.53 -5.22 -2.87
C LEU A 63 16.93 -4.29 -1.81
N ALA A 64 17.75 -3.49 -1.14
CA ALA A 64 17.30 -2.43 -0.25
C ALA A 64 16.45 -1.35 -0.95
N ALA A 65 16.51 -1.26 -2.29
CA ALA A 65 15.72 -0.33 -3.08
C ALA A 65 14.22 -0.68 -3.13
N ILE A 66 13.82 -1.90 -2.72
CA ILE A 66 12.39 -2.23 -2.62
C ILE A 66 11.72 -1.31 -1.61
N ALA A 67 10.60 -0.70 -1.99
CA ALA A 67 9.89 0.29 -1.18
C ALA A 67 8.49 -0.19 -0.77
N ALA A 68 7.83 -1.01 -1.60
CA ALA A 68 6.49 -1.49 -1.30
C ALA A 68 6.15 -2.81 -1.98
N CYS A 69 5.17 -3.53 -1.40
CA CYS A 69 4.51 -4.70 -1.98
C CYS A 69 2.99 -4.57 -1.90
N GLU A 70 2.30 -4.95 -2.98
CA GLU A 70 0.85 -5.05 -3.03
C GLU A 70 0.46 -6.53 -3.14
N LEU A 71 -0.28 -7.01 -2.15
CA LEU A 71 -0.66 -8.42 -2.04
C LEU A 71 -2.15 -8.61 -2.32
N ARG A 72 -2.48 -9.77 -2.88
CA ARG A 72 -3.86 -10.25 -3.00
C ARG A 72 -3.96 -11.58 -2.28
N SER A 73 -4.84 -11.64 -1.29
CA SER A 73 -5.13 -12.84 -0.50
C SER A 73 -6.40 -13.51 -1.03
N SER A 74 -6.51 -14.81 -0.83
CA SER A 74 -7.69 -15.59 -1.25
C SER A 74 -8.97 -15.24 -0.49
N ALA A 75 -8.85 -14.65 0.70
CA ALA A 75 -9.98 -14.22 1.54
C ALA A 75 -9.50 -13.25 2.62
N GLN A 76 -10.46 -12.66 3.34
CA GLN A 76 -10.18 -12.01 4.62
C GLN A 76 -9.74 -13.06 5.66
N MET A 77 -8.96 -12.63 6.63
CA MET A 77 -8.40 -13.47 7.70
C MET A 77 -8.92 -13.03 9.08
N SER A 78 -8.94 -13.93 10.03
CA SER A 78 -9.03 -13.55 11.44
C SER A 78 -7.80 -12.73 11.85
N SER A 79 -7.87 -11.98 12.94
CA SER A 79 -6.70 -11.22 13.44
C SER A 79 -5.53 -12.17 13.78
N ALA A 80 -5.79 -13.35 14.29
CA ALA A 80 -4.77 -14.36 14.60
C ALA A 80 -4.10 -14.89 13.32
N ASP A 81 -4.89 -15.26 12.30
CA ASP A 81 -4.38 -15.73 11.02
C ASP A 81 -3.59 -14.64 10.28
N PHE A 82 -4.05 -13.40 10.38
CA PHE A 82 -3.34 -12.25 9.79
C PHE A 82 -1.98 -12.01 10.47
N THR A 83 -1.92 -12.15 11.79
CA THR A 83 -0.65 -12.07 12.54
C THR A 83 0.30 -13.20 12.12
N ALA A 84 -0.21 -14.45 12.04
CA ALA A 84 0.58 -15.59 11.59
C ALA A 84 1.04 -15.43 10.12
N PHE A 85 0.18 -14.91 9.26
CA PHE A 85 0.54 -14.55 7.88
C PHE A 85 1.66 -13.51 7.84
N ASN A 86 1.57 -12.45 8.65
CA ASN A 86 2.60 -11.42 8.72
C ASN A 86 3.97 -11.98 9.11
N GLY A 87 4.04 -12.92 10.05
CA GLY A 87 5.28 -13.62 10.40
C GLY A 87 5.88 -14.34 9.20
N ARG A 88 5.09 -15.17 8.52
CA ARG A 88 5.53 -15.89 7.30
C ARG A 88 5.94 -14.94 6.17
N TYR A 89 5.24 -13.81 6.01
CA TYR A 89 5.60 -12.82 5.00
C TYR A 89 6.98 -12.20 5.28
N VAL A 90 7.27 -11.86 6.52
CA VAL A 90 8.59 -11.35 6.93
C VAL A 90 9.70 -12.38 6.66
N GLU A 91 9.45 -13.65 6.95
CA GLU A 91 10.39 -14.76 6.62
C GLU A 91 10.64 -14.84 5.10
N MET A 92 9.59 -14.73 4.27
CA MET A 92 9.74 -14.72 2.82
C MET A 92 10.52 -13.50 2.32
N LEU A 93 10.31 -12.31 2.88
CA LEU A 93 11.11 -11.13 2.57
C LEU A 93 12.59 -11.37 2.87
N ARG A 94 12.89 -11.87 4.06
CA ARG A 94 14.26 -12.17 4.50
C ARG A 94 14.94 -13.23 3.61
N ALA A 95 14.21 -14.30 3.26
CA ALA A 95 14.71 -15.36 2.39
C ALA A 95 15.07 -14.86 0.98
N ASN A 96 14.43 -13.79 0.51
CA ASN A 96 14.73 -13.14 -0.76
C ASN A 96 15.76 -12.00 -0.64
N GLY A 97 16.31 -11.74 0.55
CA GLY A 97 17.30 -10.71 0.82
C GLY A 97 16.72 -9.29 0.86
N PHE A 98 15.42 -9.14 1.02
CA PHE A 98 14.79 -7.85 1.22
C PHE A 98 14.93 -7.35 2.65
N PRO A 99 14.85 -6.02 2.90
CA PRO A 99 14.84 -5.47 4.25
C PRO A 99 13.65 -6.06 5.05
N ALA A 100 13.97 -6.75 6.12
CA ALA A 100 12.99 -7.44 6.95
C ALA A 100 13.31 -7.29 8.46
N GLU A 101 14.02 -6.23 8.83
CA GLU A 101 14.33 -5.86 10.20
C GLU A 101 13.36 -4.76 10.68
N ALA A 102 12.98 -4.82 11.94
CA ALA A 102 12.15 -3.79 12.55
C ALA A 102 12.96 -2.51 12.85
N PRO A 103 12.39 -1.32 12.66
CA PRO A 103 11.09 -1.07 12.05
C PRO A 103 11.10 -1.43 10.56
N PHE A 104 10.07 -2.17 10.12
CA PHE A 104 10.00 -2.66 8.74
C PHE A 104 9.77 -1.51 7.76
N PRO A 105 10.70 -1.29 6.80
CA PRO A 105 10.66 -0.10 5.97
C PRO A 105 9.67 -0.17 4.80
N LEU A 106 9.21 -1.38 4.41
CA LEU A 106 8.37 -1.55 3.24
C LEU A 106 6.93 -1.12 3.51
N ALA A 107 6.38 -0.30 2.63
CA ALA A 107 4.95 -0.06 2.57
C ALA A 107 4.22 -1.30 2.02
N ARG A 108 2.96 -1.49 2.40
CA ARG A 108 2.19 -2.66 1.97
C ARG A 108 0.70 -2.37 1.89
N SER A 109 0.06 -2.82 0.79
CA SER A 109 -1.37 -3.07 0.72
C SER A 109 -1.59 -4.57 0.65
N ASN A 110 -2.50 -5.12 1.47
CA ASN A 110 -2.87 -6.53 1.44
C ASN A 110 -4.38 -6.65 1.57
N VAL A 111 -5.03 -7.28 0.62
CA VAL A 111 -6.49 -7.32 0.55
C VAL A 111 -7.00 -8.72 0.22
N GLY A 112 -8.15 -9.10 0.78
CA GLY A 112 -8.83 -10.35 0.49
C GLY A 112 -9.76 -10.20 -0.72
N VAL A 113 -9.47 -10.90 -1.81
CA VAL A 113 -10.29 -10.89 -3.03
C VAL A 113 -11.52 -11.73 -2.81
N PHE A 114 -12.72 -11.25 -3.20
CA PHE A 114 -13.98 -11.98 -3.02
C PHE A 114 -14.68 -12.34 -4.35
N ILE A 115 -14.21 -11.83 -5.49
CA ILE A 115 -14.63 -12.27 -6.83
C ILE A 115 -13.40 -12.90 -7.51
N ASP A 116 -13.53 -14.16 -7.92
CA ASP A 116 -12.44 -14.94 -8.50
C ASP A 116 -11.15 -14.89 -7.67
N PRO A 117 -11.20 -15.24 -6.37
CA PRO A 117 -10.05 -15.15 -5.50
C PRO A 117 -8.89 -16.04 -5.99
N PRO A 118 -7.65 -15.60 -5.84
CA PRO A 118 -6.51 -16.43 -6.17
C PRO A 118 -6.48 -17.67 -5.23
N PRO A 119 -5.95 -18.81 -5.68
CA PRO A 119 -5.92 -20.04 -4.86
C PRO A 119 -4.99 -19.93 -3.65
N ALA A 120 -4.09 -18.95 -3.65
CA ALA A 120 -3.15 -18.64 -2.56
C ALA A 120 -2.85 -17.14 -2.57
N HIS A 121 -2.13 -16.65 -1.55
CA HIS A 121 -1.62 -15.27 -1.55
C HIS A 121 -0.72 -15.03 -2.77
N THR A 122 -0.91 -13.91 -3.44
CA THR A 122 -0.13 -13.50 -4.62
C THR A 122 0.53 -12.16 -4.41
N LEU A 123 1.65 -11.93 -5.11
CA LEU A 123 2.23 -10.60 -5.29
C LEU A 123 1.59 -9.95 -6.52
N TYR A 124 0.76 -8.92 -6.30
CA TYR A 124 0.09 -8.18 -7.38
C TYR A 124 1.02 -7.17 -8.03
N ALA A 125 1.73 -6.41 -7.19
CA ALA A 125 2.71 -5.42 -7.62
C ALA A 125 3.80 -5.24 -6.57
N PHE A 126 4.93 -4.69 -7.00
CA PHE A 126 5.99 -4.19 -6.12
C PHE A 126 6.48 -2.83 -6.61
N THR A 127 7.02 -2.04 -5.69
CA THR A 127 7.57 -0.72 -6.00
C THR A 127 9.00 -0.64 -5.50
N TYR A 128 9.89 -0.06 -6.28
CA TYR A 128 11.29 0.14 -5.92
C TYR A 128 11.80 1.49 -6.40
N THR A 129 12.90 1.96 -5.82
CA THR A 129 13.52 3.22 -6.20
C THR A 129 14.48 3.03 -7.38
N ILE A 130 14.48 4.00 -8.29
CA ILE A 130 15.49 4.17 -9.33
C ILE A 130 16.27 5.46 -9.09
N VAL A 131 17.51 5.52 -9.56
CA VAL A 131 18.30 6.77 -9.57
C VAL A 131 17.71 7.69 -10.63
N ALA A 132 17.37 8.91 -10.25
CA ALA A 132 16.75 9.92 -11.10
C ALA A 132 17.39 11.30 -10.84
N PRO A 133 18.63 11.53 -11.30
CA PRO A 133 19.30 12.81 -11.10
C PRO A 133 18.50 13.93 -11.78
N GLY A 134 18.20 14.98 -11.05
CA GLY A 134 17.48 16.14 -11.60
C GLY A 134 15.98 15.93 -11.78
N ALA A 135 15.37 14.95 -11.12
CA ALA A 135 13.92 14.87 -11.01
C ALA A 135 13.39 16.19 -10.41
N ALA A 136 13.11 17.15 -11.29
CA ALA A 136 12.44 18.40 -10.99
C ALA A 136 10.95 18.09 -10.98
N GLY A 137 10.38 17.94 -9.81
CA GLY A 137 8.97 17.60 -9.66
C GLY A 137 8.70 17.20 -8.22
N GLY A 138 7.46 16.93 -7.92
CA GLY A 138 7.04 16.45 -6.61
C GLY A 138 7.83 15.22 -6.16
N ARG A 139 7.84 15.00 -4.87
CA ARG A 139 8.52 13.85 -4.26
C ARG A 139 7.68 12.60 -4.50
N ASP A 140 8.22 11.60 -5.20
CA ASP A 140 7.52 10.33 -5.34
C ASP A 140 7.29 9.67 -3.97
N TYR A 141 6.08 9.18 -3.75
CA TYR A 141 5.69 8.49 -2.53
C TYR A 141 4.63 7.42 -2.80
N LEU A 142 4.48 6.50 -1.86
CA LEU A 142 3.42 5.50 -1.82
C LEU A 142 2.97 5.31 -0.37
N ILE A 143 1.66 5.31 -0.15
CA ILE A 143 1.06 5.13 1.17
C ILE A 143 0.48 3.71 1.25
N SER A 144 0.78 3.01 2.34
CA SER A 144 0.24 1.68 2.64
C SER A 144 -1.28 1.70 2.73
N GLY A 145 -1.90 0.59 2.39
CA GLY A 145 -3.33 0.41 2.55
C GLY A 145 -3.80 0.81 3.95
N MET A 146 -4.84 1.61 3.98
CA MET A 146 -5.47 2.07 5.22
C MET A 146 -6.90 1.56 5.28
N PRO A 147 -7.25 0.70 6.25
CA PRO A 147 -8.61 0.20 6.42
C PRO A 147 -9.50 1.22 7.17
N ASP A 148 -10.80 0.99 7.12
CA ASP A 148 -11.87 1.73 7.84
C ASP A 148 -11.90 1.48 9.34
N SER A 149 -10.76 1.19 9.95
CA SER A 149 -10.65 0.86 11.37
C SER A 149 -9.60 1.70 12.07
N ILE A 150 -9.85 1.97 13.35
CA ILE A 150 -8.93 2.65 14.26
C ILE A 150 -8.32 1.59 15.18
N ASN A 151 -6.99 1.52 15.21
CA ASN A 151 -6.28 0.68 16.16
C ASN A 151 -6.34 1.28 17.57
N GLY A 152 -6.39 0.42 18.57
CA GLY A 152 -6.46 0.78 19.99
C GLY A 152 -6.64 -0.48 20.83
N PRO A 153 -6.82 -0.32 22.16
CA PRO A 153 -7.08 -1.46 23.06
C PRO A 153 -8.28 -2.32 22.61
N VAL A 154 -9.25 -1.68 21.97
CA VAL A 154 -10.34 -2.33 21.23
C VAL A 154 -10.35 -1.74 19.85
N ARG A 155 -10.22 -2.58 18.84
CA ARG A 155 -10.30 -2.13 17.43
C ARG A 155 -11.70 -1.62 17.13
N MET A 156 -11.82 -0.34 16.81
CA MET A 156 -13.07 0.28 16.38
C MET A 156 -13.13 0.34 14.86
N ARG A 157 -14.33 0.23 14.31
CA ARG A 157 -14.60 0.40 12.88
C ARG A 157 -15.49 1.60 12.65
N ILE A 158 -15.21 2.35 11.59
CA ILE A 158 -16.00 3.51 11.21
C ILE A 158 -17.32 3.04 10.60
N ALA A 159 -18.44 3.57 11.08
CA ALA A 159 -19.80 3.20 10.65
C ALA A 159 -19.98 1.67 10.62
N ASP A 160 -19.58 1.00 11.72
CA ASP A 160 -19.61 -0.47 11.86
C ASP A 160 -21.02 -1.02 11.56
N GLY A 161 -21.07 -2.03 10.69
CA GLY A 161 -22.33 -2.65 10.28
C GLY A 161 -23.27 -1.79 9.42
N ASP A 162 -22.90 -0.57 9.04
CA ASP A 162 -23.70 0.27 8.15
C ASP A 162 -23.35 0.01 6.68
N PRO A 163 -24.21 -0.73 5.91
CA PRO A 163 -23.98 -1.03 4.50
C PRO A 163 -24.47 0.07 3.55
N SER A 164 -25.05 1.14 4.07
CA SER A 164 -25.66 2.20 3.26
C SER A 164 -24.60 3.02 2.50
N PRO A 165 -25.01 3.72 1.42
CA PRO A 165 -24.12 4.69 0.76
C PRO A 165 -23.54 5.72 1.71
N ALA A 166 -24.30 6.17 2.71
CA ALA A 166 -23.82 7.10 3.73
C ALA A 166 -22.79 6.46 4.67
N GLY A 167 -22.95 5.18 5.03
CA GLY A 167 -21.99 4.40 5.78
C GLY A 167 -20.69 4.24 4.99
N THR A 168 -20.78 3.92 3.70
CA THR A 168 -19.61 3.82 2.79
C THR A 168 -18.89 5.15 2.67
N GLU A 169 -19.62 6.26 2.54
CA GLU A 169 -19.01 7.60 2.48
C GLU A 169 -18.24 7.93 3.77
N LYS A 170 -18.78 7.62 4.95
CA LYS A 170 -18.10 7.84 6.23
C LYS A 170 -16.81 7.03 6.34
N LYS A 171 -16.86 5.73 5.97
CA LYS A 171 -15.67 4.86 5.95
C LYS A 171 -14.58 5.41 5.02
N ALA A 172 -14.97 5.75 3.80
CA ALA A 172 -14.04 6.29 2.81
C ALA A 172 -13.47 7.66 3.23
N ALA A 173 -14.30 8.56 3.77
CA ALA A 173 -13.83 9.88 4.24
C ALA A 173 -12.76 9.72 5.35
N HIS A 174 -13.00 8.86 6.33
CA HIS A 174 -12.00 8.55 7.37
C HIS A 174 -10.68 8.05 6.78
N VAL A 175 -10.76 7.13 5.81
CA VAL A 175 -9.58 6.57 5.16
C VAL A 175 -8.84 7.65 4.36
N PHE A 176 -9.54 8.45 3.55
CA PHE A 176 -8.90 9.53 2.77
C PHE A 176 -8.28 10.61 3.66
N ASP A 177 -8.89 10.96 4.79
CA ASP A 177 -8.30 11.89 5.76
C ASP A 177 -6.99 11.34 6.32
N GLY A 178 -6.98 10.07 6.74
CA GLY A 178 -5.76 9.44 7.25
C GLY A 178 -4.67 9.26 6.19
N LEU A 179 -5.04 8.94 4.94
CA LEU A 179 -4.08 8.88 3.83
C LEU A 179 -3.45 10.26 3.56
N ARG A 180 -4.27 11.34 3.59
CA ARG A 180 -3.79 12.71 3.42
C ARG A 180 -2.81 13.12 4.53
N ASP A 181 -3.10 12.73 5.76
CA ASP A 181 -2.19 12.98 6.88
C ASP A 181 -0.85 12.27 6.70
N ARG A 182 -0.86 11.00 6.27
CA ARG A 182 0.39 10.24 5.99
C ARG A 182 1.19 10.85 4.83
N VAL A 183 0.53 11.32 3.77
CA VAL A 183 1.20 12.04 2.65
C VAL A 183 1.90 13.29 3.18
N ARG A 184 1.21 14.10 3.99
CA ARG A 184 1.79 15.30 4.62
C ARG A 184 2.99 14.94 5.50
N ASP A 185 2.87 13.92 6.33
CA ASP A 185 3.91 13.51 7.27
C ASP A 185 5.16 12.96 6.57
N LEU A 186 5.00 12.41 5.35
CA LEU A 186 6.12 12.06 4.47
C LEU A 186 6.72 13.28 3.73
N GLY A 187 6.13 14.46 3.86
CA GLY A 187 6.53 15.66 3.11
C GLY A 187 6.11 15.63 1.64
N GLY A 188 5.13 14.80 1.27
CA GLY A 188 4.51 14.77 -0.04
C GLY A 188 3.42 15.83 -0.19
N ALA A 189 3.04 16.15 -1.42
CA ALA A 189 1.90 16.98 -1.71
C ALA A 189 0.71 16.13 -2.16
N TRP A 190 -0.45 16.36 -1.57
CA TRP A 190 -1.69 15.64 -1.89
C TRP A 190 -2.11 15.79 -3.37
N SER A 191 -1.76 16.92 -3.98
CA SER A 191 -1.98 17.22 -5.40
C SER A 191 -1.13 16.39 -6.37
N ASP A 192 -0.06 15.75 -5.87
CA ASP A 192 0.89 15.00 -6.71
C ASP A 192 0.45 13.54 -6.92
N ILE A 193 -0.68 13.12 -6.32
CA ILE A 193 -1.22 11.76 -6.46
C ILE A 193 -1.43 11.44 -7.94
N THR A 194 -0.88 10.30 -8.38
CA THR A 194 -1.02 9.74 -9.72
C THR A 194 -1.89 8.50 -9.77
N GLY A 195 -2.20 7.89 -8.63
CA GLY A 195 -3.03 6.69 -8.58
C GLY A 195 -3.69 6.47 -7.22
N ILE A 196 -4.92 5.99 -7.27
CA ILE A 196 -5.74 5.64 -6.11
C ILE A 196 -6.31 4.24 -6.34
N GLN A 197 -6.16 3.35 -5.35
CA GLN A 197 -6.84 2.06 -5.33
C GLN A 197 -7.82 2.02 -4.17
N SER A 198 -9.00 1.47 -4.40
CA SER A 198 -9.99 1.21 -3.34
C SER A 198 -10.47 -0.24 -3.36
N TYR A 199 -10.78 -0.73 -2.18
CA TYR A 199 -11.11 -2.11 -1.92
C TYR A 199 -12.36 -2.16 -1.06
N THR A 200 -13.48 -2.58 -1.66
CA THR A 200 -14.77 -2.68 -0.97
C THR A 200 -15.73 -3.58 -1.74
N ALA A 201 -16.64 -4.23 -1.01
CA ALA A 201 -17.79 -4.92 -1.57
C ALA A 201 -19.03 -4.00 -1.65
N ARG A 202 -18.91 -2.74 -1.25
CA ARG A 202 -20.01 -1.77 -1.23
C ARG A 202 -20.08 -0.96 -2.53
N ALA A 203 -21.15 -0.22 -2.70
CA ALA A 203 -21.31 0.70 -3.83
C ALA A 203 -20.13 1.70 -3.88
N ILE A 204 -19.51 1.84 -5.04
CA ILE A 204 -18.32 2.70 -5.23
C ILE A 204 -18.70 4.18 -5.46
N GLU A 205 -19.94 4.47 -5.82
CA GLU A 205 -20.39 5.83 -6.15
C GLU A 205 -20.13 6.85 -5.03
N PRO A 206 -20.35 6.56 -3.72
CA PRO A 206 -20.01 7.50 -2.66
C PRO A 206 -18.52 7.83 -2.62
N VAL A 207 -17.66 6.85 -2.93
CA VAL A 207 -16.21 7.04 -2.96
C VAL A 207 -15.81 7.93 -4.14
N VAL A 208 -16.39 7.72 -5.32
CA VAL A 208 -16.16 8.58 -6.50
C VAL A 208 -16.56 10.03 -6.22
N LYS A 209 -17.69 10.25 -5.55
CA LYS A 209 -18.10 11.61 -5.15
C LYS A 209 -17.11 12.29 -4.19
N LEU A 210 -16.49 11.51 -3.31
CA LEU A 210 -15.45 12.05 -2.41
C LEU A 210 -14.22 12.54 -3.15
N LEU A 211 -13.84 11.95 -4.29
CA LEU A 211 -12.66 12.42 -5.06
C LEU A 211 -12.75 13.90 -5.39
N SER A 212 -13.92 14.40 -5.75
CA SER A 212 -14.12 15.84 -6.01
C SER A 212 -13.88 16.68 -4.75
N ARG A 213 -14.38 16.24 -3.61
CA ARG A 213 -14.18 16.91 -2.32
C ARG A 213 -12.71 16.99 -1.90
N TYR A 214 -11.95 15.96 -2.25
CA TYR A 214 -10.51 15.87 -1.96
C TYR A 214 -9.61 16.46 -3.07
N GLY A 215 -10.19 17.02 -4.14
CA GLY A 215 -9.44 17.60 -5.26
C GLY A 215 -8.76 16.57 -6.17
N LEU A 216 -9.23 15.30 -6.17
CA LEU A 216 -8.62 14.17 -6.86
C LEU A 216 -9.41 13.67 -8.08
N SER A 217 -10.42 14.41 -8.56
CA SER A 217 -11.25 13.98 -9.70
C SER A 217 -10.45 13.71 -10.97
N HIS A 218 -9.30 14.36 -11.13
CA HIS A 218 -8.42 14.21 -12.29
C HIS A 218 -7.59 12.92 -12.25
N VAL A 219 -7.43 12.30 -11.08
CA VAL A 219 -6.64 11.06 -10.91
C VAL A 219 -7.43 9.82 -11.31
N GLY A 220 -8.76 9.86 -11.07
CA GLY A 220 -9.60 8.67 -11.20
C GLY A 220 -9.41 7.67 -10.04
N LEU A 221 -10.05 6.50 -10.17
CA LEU A 221 -10.08 5.48 -9.13
C LEU A 221 -10.01 4.08 -9.72
N GLN A 222 -9.09 3.26 -9.26
CA GLN A 222 -9.09 1.82 -9.48
C GLN A 222 -9.86 1.13 -8.35
N ALA A 223 -11.05 0.61 -8.65
CA ALA A 223 -11.83 -0.17 -7.71
C ALA A 223 -11.56 -1.67 -7.91
N HIS A 224 -11.22 -2.35 -6.82
CA HIS A 224 -10.95 -3.80 -6.85
C HIS A 224 -12.03 -4.55 -6.07
N PRO A 225 -12.48 -5.73 -6.54
CA PRO A 225 -13.42 -6.59 -5.83
C PRO A 225 -12.72 -7.31 -4.68
N ALA A 226 -12.29 -6.56 -3.69
CA ALA A 226 -11.53 -7.02 -2.55
C ALA A 226 -11.93 -6.26 -1.29
N LEU A 227 -11.60 -6.80 -0.13
CA LEU A 227 -11.86 -6.24 1.19
C LEU A 227 -10.54 -6.11 1.95
N PRO A 228 -10.46 -5.24 2.98
CA PRO A 228 -9.32 -5.20 3.88
C PRO A 228 -8.98 -6.61 4.39
N PRO A 229 -7.71 -6.89 4.75
CA PRO A 229 -7.28 -8.28 4.99
C PRO A 229 -7.88 -8.89 6.26
N VAL A 230 -8.35 -8.08 7.21
CA VAL A 230 -8.90 -8.54 8.48
C VAL A 230 -10.42 -8.49 8.45
N LEU A 231 -11.04 -9.59 8.90
CA LEU A 231 -12.50 -9.75 9.00
C LEU A 231 -13.18 -8.52 9.62
N LEU A 232 -14.37 -8.21 9.12
CA LEU A 232 -15.26 -7.13 9.54
C LEU A 232 -14.85 -5.72 9.08
N SER A 233 -13.67 -5.48 8.59
CA SER A 233 -13.37 -4.24 7.85
C SER A 233 -13.94 -4.32 6.44
N GLU A 234 -14.53 -3.23 5.94
CA GLU A 234 -15.33 -3.23 4.71
C GLU A 234 -14.81 -2.25 3.65
N PHE A 235 -13.90 -1.36 4.04
CA PHE A 235 -13.30 -0.39 3.12
C PHE A 235 -11.80 -0.23 3.40
N GLU A 236 -10.99 -0.23 2.36
CA GLU A 236 -9.59 0.14 2.39
C GLU A 236 -9.25 0.95 1.14
N ALA A 237 -8.28 1.83 1.24
CA ALA A 237 -7.69 2.48 0.08
C ALA A 237 -6.19 2.70 0.29
N ASP A 238 -5.47 2.82 -0.81
CA ASP A 238 -4.10 3.32 -0.87
C ASP A 238 -3.97 4.40 -1.95
N VAL A 239 -2.93 5.23 -1.81
CA VAL A 239 -2.61 6.29 -2.77
C VAL A 239 -1.12 6.29 -3.08
N ARG A 240 -0.78 6.75 -4.27
CA ARG A 240 0.60 6.87 -4.72
C ARG A 240 0.82 8.08 -5.62
N ALA A 241 2.01 8.63 -5.56
CA ALA A 241 2.60 9.51 -6.56
C ALA A 241 3.86 8.80 -7.06
N VAL A 242 3.81 8.22 -8.25
CA VAL A 242 4.92 7.46 -8.82
C VAL A 242 5.24 7.94 -10.22
N SER A 243 6.54 8.12 -10.52
CA SER A 243 6.99 8.61 -11.82
C SER A 243 6.87 7.59 -12.95
N VAL A 244 6.94 6.28 -12.61
CA VAL A 244 6.91 5.20 -13.61
C VAL A 244 6.02 4.06 -13.14
N GLU A 245 5.11 3.62 -14.02
CA GLU A 245 4.38 2.36 -13.86
C GLU A 245 4.68 1.41 -15.03
N ARG A 246 4.90 0.13 -14.72
CA ARG A 246 5.19 -0.92 -15.70
C ARG A 246 4.34 -2.15 -15.46
N VAL A 247 4.04 -2.87 -16.53
CA VAL A 247 3.40 -4.20 -16.52
C VAL A 247 4.40 -5.23 -17.03
N ILE A 248 4.57 -6.32 -16.30
CA ILE A 248 5.45 -7.45 -16.68
C ILE A 248 4.68 -8.77 -16.69
#